data_3662e68dd9bcc33c9cde29a3e79a3e67
#
_entry.id   3662e68dd9bcc33c9cde29a3e79a3e67
#
_cell.length_a   1.000
_cell.length_b   1.000
_cell.length_c   1.000
_cell.angle_alpha   90.00
_cell.angle_beta   90.00
_cell.angle_gamma   90.00
#
_symmetry.space_group_name_H-M   'P 1'
#
loop_
_entity.id
_entity.type
_entity.pdbx_description
1 polymer ?
#
loop_
_entity_poly.entity_id
_entity_poly.type
_entity_poly.pdbx_seq_one_letter_code
_entity_poly.pdbx_strand_id
1 'polypeptide(L)'
;MITFPCCKINLGLNVVSVRPDGYHDIETVFYPIPLTDALEIKLMNDEFPCSTDCDLKTSGDAVECKEEDNLVVKAYNLLKKDFQLPRIHAHLFKRIPSQAGLGGGSSDAAYMIRLLDERFRLNMGIAEMERYAARLGADCPFFITAEPSFATGIGEILSPADYVCHRLEGLYIAIVKVDASVSTRDAYNRITPQRPAKSCNEIVKRPVESWRETLTNDFEVPAFEQFPILGEIKQSLYRLGAIYAQMSGSGSAMFGIFKALPTDLQKHFSNAFIFTCKC
;
A
#
# COMPACT_ATOMS: atom_id res chain seq x y z
N MET A 1 -13.12 5.90 18.95
CA MET A 1 -12.29 6.77 18.10
C MET A 1 -12.15 6.10 16.75
N ILE A 2 -12.23 6.83 15.65
CA ILE A 2 -12.20 6.29 14.29
C ILE A 2 -11.11 7.00 13.47
N THR A 3 -10.47 6.26 12.56
CA THR A 3 -9.50 6.76 11.57
C THR A 3 -9.73 6.10 10.22
N PHE A 4 -9.11 6.63 9.15
CA PHE A 4 -9.32 6.19 7.77
C PHE A 4 -7.98 5.82 7.11
N PRO A 5 -7.51 4.58 7.28
CA PRO A 5 -6.28 4.09 6.65
C PRO A 5 -6.36 4.23 5.13
N CYS A 6 -5.45 5.00 4.53
CA CYS A 6 -5.38 5.18 3.08
C CYS A 6 -4.54 4.08 2.41
N CYS A 7 -4.67 3.89 1.11
CA CYS A 7 -3.77 3.02 0.37
C CYS A 7 -2.61 3.79 -0.29
N LYS A 8 -1.73 3.08 -0.97
CA LYS A 8 -0.61 3.64 -1.75
C LYS A 8 -0.54 3.00 -3.13
N ILE A 9 0.14 3.69 -4.04
CA ILE A 9 0.70 3.09 -5.26
C ILE A 9 2.22 3.22 -5.25
N ASN A 10 2.87 2.41 -6.08
CA ASN A 10 4.30 2.50 -6.34
C ASN A 10 4.51 3.21 -7.68
N LEU A 11 5.22 4.32 -7.69
CA LEU A 11 5.70 4.98 -8.91
C LEU A 11 7.10 4.46 -9.22
N GLY A 12 7.18 3.46 -10.08
CA GLY A 12 8.36 2.61 -10.26
C GLY A 12 8.58 1.66 -9.10
N LEU A 13 9.17 0.51 -9.39
CA LEU A 13 9.68 -0.42 -8.39
C LEU A 13 10.80 -1.25 -9.01
N ASN A 14 12.01 -1.11 -8.49
CA ASN A 14 13.15 -1.86 -8.95
C ASN A 14 13.70 -2.74 -7.82
N VAL A 15 14.00 -3.99 -8.16
CA VAL A 15 14.66 -4.94 -7.26
C VAL A 15 16.16 -4.90 -7.55
N VAL A 16 16.92 -4.25 -6.67
CA VAL A 16 18.31 -3.84 -6.95
C VAL A 16 19.38 -4.84 -6.51
N SER A 17 19.09 -5.65 -5.48
CA SER A 17 20.02 -6.67 -4.99
C SER A 17 19.32 -7.74 -4.14
N VAL A 18 20.01 -8.88 -3.93
CA VAL A 18 19.65 -9.90 -2.92
C VAL A 18 20.53 -9.68 -1.70
N ARG A 19 19.91 -9.66 -0.52
CA ARG A 19 20.61 -9.52 0.77
C ARG A 19 21.03 -10.87 1.33
N PRO A 20 22.05 -10.92 2.20
CA PRO A 20 22.48 -12.17 2.86
C PRO A 20 21.38 -12.83 3.71
N ASP A 21 20.40 -12.05 4.19
CA ASP A 21 19.25 -12.53 4.96
C ASP A 21 18.12 -13.11 4.10
N GLY A 22 18.29 -13.14 2.76
CA GLY A 22 17.33 -13.65 1.80
C GLY A 22 16.27 -12.63 1.36
N TYR A 23 16.25 -11.42 1.94
CA TYR A 23 15.43 -10.32 1.45
C TYR A 23 16.06 -9.67 0.22
N HIS A 24 15.32 -8.78 -0.43
CA HIS A 24 15.77 -8.03 -1.59
C HIS A 24 15.80 -6.55 -1.27
N ASP A 25 16.89 -5.89 -1.64
CA ASP A 25 16.89 -4.42 -1.66
C ASP A 25 16.07 -3.95 -2.85
N ILE A 26 15.20 -3.00 -2.59
CA ILE A 26 14.36 -2.37 -3.62
C ILE A 26 14.58 -0.86 -3.63
N GLU A 27 14.14 -0.22 -4.70
CA GLU A 27 13.85 1.21 -4.72
C GLU A 27 12.48 1.46 -5.37
N THR A 28 11.71 2.35 -4.76
CA THR A 28 10.38 2.73 -5.24
C THR A 28 10.02 4.12 -4.72
N VAL A 29 9.06 4.78 -5.36
CA VAL A 29 8.41 5.96 -4.77
C VAL A 29 6.99 5.60 -4.39
N PHE A 30 6.68 5.69 -3.10
CA PHE A 30 5.32 5.53 -2.60
C PHE A 30 4.55 6.84 -2.75
N TYR A 31 3.33 6.72 -3.25
CA TYR A 31 2.38 7.82 -3.34
C TYR A 31 1.05 7.43 -2.70
N PRO A 32 0.56 8.18 -1.68
CA PRO A 32 -0.68 7.86 -1.00
C PRO A 32 -1.89 8.15 -1.90
N ILE A 33 -2.92 7.31 -1.80
CA ILE A 33 -4.16 7.43 -2.55
C ILE A 33 -5.33 7.51 -1.57
N PRO A 34 -6.31 8.40 -1.75
CA PRO A 34 -7.43 8.61 -0.83
C PRO A 34 -8.54 7.53 -0.95
N LEU A 35 -8.17 6.30 -1.31
CA LEU A 35 -8.99 5.11 -1.12
C LEU A 35 -8.68 4.59 0.27
N THR A 36 -9.69 4.57 1.14
CA THR A 36 -9.49 4.30 2.57
C THR A 36 -10.35 3.14 3.07
N ASP A 37 -9.80 2.40 4.01
CA ASP A 37 -10.55 1.60 4.96
C ASP A 37 -11.09 2.48 6.10
N ALA A 38 -11.80 1.91 7.06
CA ALA A 38 -12.16 2.60 8.30
C ALA A 38 -11.81 1.71 9.50
N LEU A 39 -11.10 2.27 10.47
CA LEU A 39 -10.68 1.59 11.69
C LEU A 39 -11.21 2.33 12.91
N GLU A 40 -12.05 1.67 13.69
CA GLU A 40 -12.57 2.20 14.96
C GLU A 40 -12.05 1.38 16.14
N ILE A 41 -11.73 2.06 17.26
CA ILE A 41 -11.46 1.43 18.54
C ILE A 41 -12.37 1.99 19.65
N LYS A 42 -12.78 1.11 20.56
CA LYS A 42 -13.53 1.43 21.80
C LYS A 42 -12.91 0.71 22.98
N LEU A 43 -12.97 1.31 24.15
CA LEU A 43 -12.61 0.60 25.39
C LEU A 43 -13.53 -0.60 25.57
N MET A 44 -12.97 -1.74 25.93
CA MET A 44 -13.70 -2.93 26.32
C MET A 44 -14.04 -2.82 27.81
N ASN A 45 -15.24 -3.20 28.19
CA ASN A 45 -15.60 -3.36 29.59
C ASN A 45 -14.80 -4.53 30.20
N ASP A 46 -14.25 -4.36 31.39
CA ASP A 46 -13.45 -5.39 32.07
C ASP A 46 -14.24 -6.68 32.32
N GLU A 47 -15.56 -6.57 32.48
CA GLU A 47 -16.47 -7.71 32.63
C GLU A 47 -16.82 -8.42 31.31
N PHE A 48 -16.40 -7.87 30.16
CA PHE A 48 -16.72 -8.46 28.84
C PHE A 48 -16.02 -9.82 28.71
N PRO A 49 -16.76 -10.91 28.42
CA PRO A 49 -16.25 -12.28 28.42
C PRO A 49 -15.47 -12.58 27.14
N CYS A 50 -14.37 -11.87 26.90
CA CYS A 50 -13.45 -12.10 25.79
C CYS A 50 -12.06 -12.47 26.33
N SER A 51 -11.45 -13.49 25.75
CA SER A 51 -10.12 -13.97 26.14
C SER A 51 -8.98 -13.13 25.55
N THR A 52 -9.28 -12.30 24.53
CA THR A 52 -8.29 -11.43 23.87
C THR A 52 -8.37 -10.01 24.41
N ASP A 53 -7.25 -9.31 24.39
CA ASP A 53 -7.19 -7.90 24.80
C ASP A 53 -7.56 -6.93 23.68
N CYS A 54 -7.49 -7.39 22.45
CA CYS A 54 -7.96 -6.69 21.25
C CYS A 54 -8.95 -7.60 20.52
N ASP A 55 -10.24 -7.37 20.71
CA ASP A 55 -11.34 -8.08 20.02
C ASP A 55 -11.61 -7.38 18.70
N LEU A 56 -11.10 -7.94 17.59
CA LEU A 56 -11.24 -7.38 16.25
C LEU A 56 -12.45 -7.98 15.54
N LYS A 57 -13.31 -7.12 15.01
CA LYS A 57 -14.34 -7.49 14.04
C LYS A 57 -14.01 -6.84 12.69
N THR A 58 -14.19 -7.60 11.63
CA THR A 58 -13.99 -7.13 10.25
C THR A 58 -15.30 -7.13 9.48
N SER A 59 -15.48 -6.18 8.58
CA SER A 59 -16.61 -6.11 7.64
C SER A 59 -16.14 -5.46 6.33
N GLY A 60 -17.01 -5.43 5.31
CA GLY A 60 -16.65 -5.00 3.96
C GLY A 60 -16.03 -6.14 3.15
N ASP A 61 -14.97 -5.85 2.40
CA ASP A 61 -14.27 -6.87 1.60
C ASP A 61 -13.63 -7.94 2.50
N ALA A 62 -13.70 -9.20 2.06
CA ALA A 62 -13.22 -10.32 2.85
C ALA A 62 -11.71 -10.21 3.16
N VAL A 63 -11.35 -10.44 4.42
CA VAL A 63 -9.96 -10.59 4.86
C VAL A 63 -9.72 -12.06 5.17
N GLU A 64 -8.92 -12.71 4.33
CA GLU A 64 -8.60 -14.12 4.49
C GLU A 64 -7.44 -14.33 5.48
N CYS A 65 -7.66 -14.00 6.74
CA CYS A 65 -6.72 -14.34 7.81
C CYS A 65 -7.45 -14.57 9.13
N LYS A 66 -6.84 -15.33 10.03
CA LYS A 66 -7.32 -15.43 11.41
C LYS A 66 -7.19 -14.08 12.10
N GLU A 67 -8.05 -13.81 13.07
CA GLU A 67 -8.03 -12.56 13.85
C GLU A 67 -6.64 -12.28 14.45
N GLU A 68 -6.01 -13.29 15.04
CA GLU A 68 -4.67 -13.21 15.65
C GLU A 68 -3.55 -12.88 14.66
N ASP A 69 -3.74 -13.20 13.38
CA ASP A 69 -2.80 -12.94 12.30
C ASP A 69 -3.01 -11.58 11.64
N ASN A 70 -4.13 -10.91 11.92
CA ASN A 70 -4.41 -9.60 11.39
C ASN A 70 -3.40 -8.57 11.92
N LEU A 71 -2.85 -7.74 11.02
CA LEU A 71 -1.82 -6.77 11.39
C LEU A 71 -2.31 -5.69 12.37
N VAL A 72 -3.62 -5.41 12.40
CA VAL A 72 -4.24 -4.52 13.40
C VAL A 72 -4.07 -5.09 14.81
N VAL A 73 -4.37 -6.39 14.98
CA VAL A 73 -4.21 -7.09 16.27
C VAL A 73 -2.73 -7.21 16.63
N LYS A 74 -1.87 -7.52 15.64
CA LYS A 74 -0.41 -7.57 15.85
C LYS A 74 0.15 -6.20 16.27
N ALA A 75 -0.35 -5.10 15.72
CA ALA A 75 0.05 -3.75 16.11
C ALA A 75 -0.33 -3.44 17.55
N TYR A 76 -1.56 -3.74 17.97
CA TYR A 76 -1.98 -3.60 19.35
C TYR A 76 -1.11 -4.43 20.29
N ASN A 77 -0.94 -5.72 20.01
CA ASN A 77 -0.15 -6.64 20.84
C ASN A 77 1.34 -6.24 20.91
N LEU A 78 1.86 -5.63 19.84
CA LEU A 78 3.22 -5.13 19.80
C LEU A 78 3.42 -3.95 20.76
N LEU A 79 2.52 -2.96 20.72
CA LEU A 79 2.58 -1.80 21.61
C LEU A 79 2.27 -2.17 23.06
N LYS A 80 1.37 -3.13 23.30
CA LYS A 80 1.02 -3.58 24.64
C LYS A 80 2.21 -4.14 25.43
N LYS A 81 3.27 -4.60 24.77
CA LYS A 81 4.50 -5.08 25.45
C LYS A 81 5.25 -3.97 26.18
N ASP A 82 5.19 -2.76 25.63
CA ASP A 82 5.99 -1.63 26.07
C ASP A 82 5.14 -0.55 26.74
N PHE A 83 3.80 -0.55 26.51
CA PHE A 83 2.84 0.41 27.03
C PHE A 83 1.71 -0.30 27.78
N GLN A 84 1.20 0.33 28.84
CA GLN A 84 0.01 -0.15 29.57
C GLN A 84 -1.26 0.20 28.78
N LEU A 85 -1.61 -0.66 27.80
CA LEU A 85 -2.83 -0.48 27.03
C LEU A 85 -4.02 -1.23 27.67
N PRO A 86 -5.19 -0.58 27.79
CA PRO A 86 -6.40 -1.24 28.21
C PRO A 86 -6.91 -2.17 27.12
N ARG A 87 -7.80 -3.10 27.51
CA ARG A 87 -8.53 -3.94 26.55
C ARG A 87 -9.43 -3.10 25.65
N ILE A 88 -9.50 -3.47 24.36
CA ILE A 88 -10.27 -2.73 23.35
C ILE A 88 -11.10 -3.66 22.46
N HIS A 89 -12.23 -3.15 21.99
CA HIS A 89 -12.88 -3.60 20.77
C HIS A 89 -12.33 -2.80 19.59
N ALA A 90 -11.97 -3.48 18.52
CA ALA A 90 -11.60 -2.88 17.25
C ALA A 90 -12.58 -3.32 16.15
N HIS A 91 -12.96 -2.41 15.28
CA HIS A 91 -13.74 -2.70 14.09
C HIS A 91 -13.02 -2.17 12.86
N LEU A 92 -12.74 -3.05 11.92
CA LEU A 92 -12.09 -2.73 10.66
C LEU A 92 -13.07 -2.98 9.50
N PHE A 93 -13.49 -1.90 8.84
CA PHE A 93 -14.26 -1.95 7.61
C PHE A 93 -13.29 -1.89 6.41
N LYS A 94 -13.25 -2.97 5.62
CA LYS A 94 -12.37 -3.11 4.47
C LYS A 94 -13.04 -2.65 3.18
N ARG A 95 -12.33 -1.78 2.46
CA ARG A 95 -12.68 -1.28 1.13
C ARG A 95 -11.49 -1.34 0.17
N ILE A 96 -10.27 -1.26 0.72
CA ILE A 96 -9.04 -1.42 -0.08
C ILE A 96 -8.91 -2.89 -0.44
N PRO A 97 -8.89 -3.25 -1.74
CA PRO A 97 -8.80 -4.64 -2.17
C PRO A 97 -7.57 -5.34 -1.60
N SER A 98 -7.77 -6.55 -1.09
CA SER A 98 -6.70 -7.38 -0.56
C SER A 98 -5.79 -7.90 -1.68
N GLN A 99 -4.53 -8.20 -1.36
CA GLN A 99 -3.54 -8.78 -2.30
C GLN A 99 -3.46 -8.01 -3.63
N ALA A 100 -3.49 -6.68 -3.55
CA ALA A 100 -3.55 -5.78 -4.69
C ALA A 100 -2.26 -4.97 -4.92
N GLY A 101 -1.25 -5.08 -4.06
CA GLY A 101 -0.06 -4.22 -4.10
C GLY A 101 -0.33 -2.79 -3.59
N LEU A 102 -1.50 -2.55 -2.97
CA LEU A 102 -1.94 -1.23 -2.51
C LEU A 102 -1.60 -0.93 -1.04
N GLY A 103 -1.02 -1.89 -0.32
CA GLY A 103 -0.56 -1.70 1.06
C GLY A 103 -1.67 -1.63 2.12
N GLY A 104 -2.91 -2.05 1.83
CA GLY A 104 -4.06 -1.89 2.73
C GLY A 104 -3.83 -2.45 4.14
N GLY A 105 -3.37 -3.69 4.28
CA GLY A 105 -3.10 -4.28 5.61
C GLY A 105 -1.98 -3.59 6.37
N SER A 106 -0.93 -3.12 5.67
CA SER A 106 0.16 -2.34 6.26
C SER A 106 -0.33 -0.97 6.73
N SER A 107 -1.23 -0.36 5.97
CA SER A 107 -1.90 0.87 6.33
C SER A 107 -2.75 0.70 7.59
N ASP A 108 -3.59 -0.34 7.63
CA ASP A 108 -4.43 -0.63 8.81
C ASP A 108 -3.58 -0.76 10.08
N ALA A 109 -2.44 -1.45 10.00
CA ALA A 109 -1.51 -1.63 11.12
C ALA A 109 -0.88 -0.30 11.57
N ALA A 110 -0.38 0.50 10.63
CA ALA A 110 0.23 1.79 10.95
C ALA A 110 -0.79 2.77 11.55
N TYR A 111 -2.00 2.81 11.01
CA TYR A 111 -3.08 3.62 11.55
C TYR A 111 -3.56 3.12 12.91
N MET A 112 -3.48 1.81 13.21
CA MET A 112 -3.71 1.29 14.56
C MET A 112 -2.67 1.83 15.54
N ILE A 113 -1.38 1.88 15.18
CA ILE A 113 -0.33 2.47 16.02
C ILE A 113 -0.66 3.94 16.32
N ARG A 114 -0.96 4.74 15.29
CA ARG A 114 -1.33 6.17 15.43
C ARG A 114 -2.57 6.36 16.30
N LEU A 115 -3.60 5.51 16.09
CA LEU A 115 -4.87 5.58 16.81
C LEU A 115 -4.70 5.27 18.29
N LEU A 116 -3.83 4.29 18.63
CA LEU A 116 -3.48 3.96 20.01
C LEU A 116 -2.67 5.08 20.67
N ASP A 117 -1.69 5.64 19.96
CA ASP A 117 -0.90 6.76 20.45
C ASP A 117 -1.79 7.96 20.80
N GLU A 118 -2.65 8.36 19.87
CA GLU A 118 -3.57 9.48 20.05
C GLU A 118 -4.59 9.21 21.17
N ARG A 119 -5.21 8.04 21.17
CA ARG A 119 -6.28 7.69 22.11
C ARG A 119 -5.80 7.56 23.54
N PHE A 120 -4.61 7.00 23.74
CA PHE A 120 -4.07 6.69 25.06
C PHE A 120 -2.90 7.61 25.46
N ARG A 121 -2.58 8.63 24.63
CA ARG A 121 -1.53 9.63 24.88
C ARG A 121 -0.18 8.98 25.20
N LEU A 122 0.23 8.03 24.34
CA LEU A 122 1.50 7.36 24.52
C LEU A 122 2.70 8.27 24.28
N ASN A 123 2.46 9.42 23.61
CA ASN A 123 3.43 10.47 23.29
C ASN A 123 4.62 9.95 22.46
N MET A 124 4.36 9.03 21.55
CA MET A 124 5.36 8.57 20.60
C MET A 124 5.64 9.62 19.52
N GLY A 125 6.91 9.86 19.24
CA GLY A 125 7.29 10.64 18.06
C GLY A 125 7.17 9.81 16.77
N ILE A 126 7.15 10.50 15.61
CA ILE A 126 7.05 9.83 14.29
C ILE A 126 8.08 8.72 14.14
N ALA A 127 9.37 9.01 14.41
CA ALA A 127 10.45 8.03 14.29
C ALA A 127 10.28 6.80 15.21
N GLU A 128 9.60 6.96 16.34
CA GLU A 128 9.30 5.84 17.23
C GLU A 128 8.15 5.00 16.68
N MET A 129 7.07 5.62 16.20
CA MET A 129 5.97 4.93 15.54
C MET A 129 6.45 4.17 14.31
N GLU A 130 7.33 4.76 13.49
CA GLU A 130 7.95 4.09 12.33
C GLU A 130 8.77 2.86 12.73
N ARG A 131 9.53 2.90 13.85
CA ARG A 131 10.26 1.75 14.36
C ARG A 131 9.33 0.60 14.78
N TYR A 132 8.18 0.91 15.39
CA TYR A 132 7.16 -0.11 15.69
C TYR A 132 6.54 -0.64 14.40
N ALA A 133 6.20 0.23 13.47
CA ALA A 133 5.61 -0.12 12.18
C ALA A 133 6.52 -1.05 11.37
N ALA A 134 7.84 -0.78 11.30
CA ALA A 134 8.81 -1.61 10.60
C ALA A 134 8.87 -3.08 11.10
N ARG A 135 8.52 -3.32 12.38
CA ARG A 135 8.44 -4.67 12.95
C ARG A 135 7.20 -5.46 12.50
N LEU A 136 6.22 -4.78 11.91
CA LEU A 136 4.97 -5.38 11.39
C LEU A 136 5.05 -5.67 9.89
N GLY A 137 5.80 -4.86 9.14
CA GLY A 137 6.00 -5.04 7.70
C GLY A 137 6.75 -3.88 7.07
N ALA A 138 7.39 -4.13 5.92
CA ALA A 138 8.24 -3.16 5.24
C ALA A 138 7.49 -1.90 4.77
N ASP A 139 6.23 -2.04 4.34
CA ASP A 139 5.40 -0.91 3.89
C ASP A 139 4.76 -0.13 5.08
N CYS A 140 4.73 -0.71 6.30
CA CYS A 140 4.03 -0.08 7.42
C CYS A 140 4.60 1.29 7.82
N PRO A 141 5.94 1.54 7.85
CA PRO A 141 6.48 2.84 8.20
C PRO A 141 5.96 3.99 7.34
N PHE A 142 5.78 3.75 6.03
CA PHE A 142 5.24 4.74 5.11
C PHE A 142 3.89 5.32 5.57
N PHE A 143 3.02 4.49 6.12
CA PHE A 143 1.67 4.89 6.53
C PHE A 143 1.62 5.63 7.88
N ILE A 144 2.75 5.79 8.57
CA ILE A 144 2.82 6.63 9.78
C ILE A 144 2.59 8.09 9.43
N THR A 145 3.18 8.58 8.35
CA THR A 145 2.93 9.93 7.83
C THR A 145 1.98 9.92 6.63
N ALA A 146 2.03 8.87 5.81
CA ALA A 146 1.32 8.72 4.55
C ALA A 146 1.61 9.90 3.59
N GLU A 147 2.86 10.31 3.52
CA GLU A 147 3.37 11.36 2.62
C GLU A 147 4.21 10.75 1.50
N PRO A 148 4.25 11.35 0.29
CA PRO A 148 5.07 10.83 -0.80
C PRO A 148 6.51 10.62 -0.36
N SER A 149 7.02 9.41 -0.56
CA SER A 149 8.32 9.02 -0.04
C SER A 149 9.08 8.13 -1.01
N PHE A 150 10.39 8.40 -1.19
CA PHE A 150 11.30 7.47 -1.83
C PHE A 150 11.73 6.43 -0.81
N ALA A 151 11.49 5.17 -1.11
CA ALA A 151 11.77 4.04 -0.25
C ALA A 151 12.93 3.20 -0.78
N THR A 152 13.81 2.79 0.11
CA THR A 152 14.95 1.91 -0.14
C THR A 152 15.03 0.81 0.93
N GLY A 153 16.10 -0.01 0.94
CA GLY A 153 16.17 -1.19 1.78
C GLY A 153 15.16 -2.23 1.29
N ILE A 154 14.39 -2.84 2.18
CA ILE A 154 13.26 -3.71 1.80
C ILE A 154 11.95 -2.92 1.58
N GLY A 155 12.01 -1.56 1.64
CA GLY A 155 10.90 -0.63 1.55
C GLY A 155 10.70 0.25 2.79
N GLU A 156 11.48 0.01 3.84
CA GLU A 156 11.35 0.63 5.18
C GLU A 156 12.17 1.90 5.37
N ILE A 157 13.17 2.15 4.52
CA ILE A 157 14.03 3.35 4.63
C ILE A 157 13.44 4.45 3.75
N LEU A 158 12.82 5.44 4.39
CA LEU A 158 12.04 6.47 3.71
C LEU A 158 12.80 7.80 3.64
N SER A 159 12.64 8.47 2.50
CA SER A 159 13.10 9.85 2.28
C SER A 159 11.99 10.66 1.63
N PRO A 160 11.81 11.95 1.97
CA PRO A 160 10.74 12.77 1.38
C PRO A 160 10.78 12.83 -0.14
N ALA A 161 9.62 12.79 -0.78
CA ALA A 161 9.47 12.85 -2.24
C ALA A 161 8.34 13.83 -2.67
N ASP A 162 8.19 14.95 -1.97
CA ASP A 162 7.11 15.94 -2.15
C ASP A 162 7.04 16.51 -3.56
N TYR A 163 8.16 16.51 -4.29
CA TYR A 163 8.23 16.93 -5.70
C TYR A 163 7.28 16.13 -6.60
N VAL A 164 6.88 14.92 -6.19
CA VAL A 164 5.90 14.09 -6.94
C VAL A 164 4.52 14.75 -6.93
N CYS A 165 4.12 15.41 -5.85
CA CYS A 165 2.85 16.13 -5.78
C CYS A 165 2.76 17.16 -6.90
N HIS A 166 3.81 17.96 -7.12
CA HIS A 166 3.85 18.95 -8.21
C HIS A 166 3.79 18.32 -9.61
N ARG A 167 4.26 17.07 -9.76
CA ARG A 167 4.19 16.34 -11.04
C ARG A 167 2.80 15.81 -11.33
N LEU A 168 2.06 15.45 -10.29
CA LEU A 168 0.73 14.88 -10.39
C LEU A 168 -0.38 15.91 -10.23
N GLU A 169 -0.06 17.14 -9.86
CA GLU A 169 -1.04 18.20 -9.63
C GLU A 169 -1.97 18.39 -10.84
N GLY A 170 -3.28 18.34 -10.58
CA GLY A 170 -4.31 18.48 -11.59
C GLY A 170 -4.53 17.26 -12.48
N LEU A 171 -3.75 16.19 -12.31
CA LEU A 171 -3.96 14.92 -12.98
C LEU A 171 -4.96 14.04 -12.21
N TYR A 172 -5.38 12.97 -12.85
CA TYR A 172 -6.28 11.98 -12.28
C TYR A 172 -5.59 10.62 -12.25
N ILE A 173 -5.87 9.84 -11.20
CA ILE A 173 -5.45 8.45 -11.09
C ILE A 173 -6.69 7.56 -11.15
N ALA A 174 -6.61 6.50 -11.96
CA ALA A 174 -7.58 5.42 -11.96
C ALA A 174 -6.88 4.12 -11.56
N ILE A 175 -7.41 3.42 -10.56
CA ILE A 175 -6.96 2.09 -10.11
C ILE A 175 -7.94 1.06 -10.62
N VAL A 176 -7.44 -0.03 -11.18
CA VAL A 176 -8.22 -1.16 -11.69
C VAL A 176 -7.67 -2.45 -11.05
N LYS A 177 -8.52 -3.21 -10.36
CA LYS A 177 -8.17 -4.49 -9.74
C LYS A 177 -9.15 -5.55 -10.18
N VAL A 178 -8.64 -6.57 -10.86
CA VAL A 178 -9.40 -7.76 -11.26
C VAL A 178 -9.19 -8.90 -10.26
N ASP A 179 -9.98 -9.95 -10.36
CA ASP A 179 -9.81 -11.15 -9.55
C ASP A 179 -8.57 -11.95 -10.01
N ALA A 180 -7.40 -11.41 -9.67
CA ALA A 180 -6.09 -12.02 -9.84
C ALA A 180 -5.27 -11.72 -8.58
N SER A 181 -4.60 -12.72 -8.05
CA SER A 181 -3.79 -12.60 -6.82
C SER A 181 -2.35 -13.04 -7.10
N VAL A 182 -1.42 -12.12 -6.94
CA VAL A 182 0.02 -12.39 -7.10
C VAL A 182 0.62 -12.57 -5.71
N SER A 183 1.20 -13.75 -5.47
CA SER A 183 1.99 -13.99 -4.26
C SER A 183 3.27 -13.15 -4.30
N THR A 184 3.44 -12.26 -3.33
CA THR A 184 4.65 -11.42 -3.24
C THR A 184 5.92 -12.27 -3.16
N ARG A 185 5.88 -13.38 -2.41
CA ARG A 185 7.01 -14.32 -2.31
C ARG A 185 7.37 -14.93 -3.67
N ASP A 186 6.37 -15.40 -4.42
CA ASP A 186 6.58 -16.00 -5.72
C ASP A 186 7.04 -14.97 -6.75
N ALA A 187 6.56 -13.74 -6.65
CA ALA A 187 7.00 -12.64 -7.49
C ALA A 187 8.50 -12.37 -7.32
N TYR A 188 9.00 -12.27 -6.08
CA TYR A 188 10.44 -12.10 -5.81
C TYR A 188 11.28 -13.27 -6.34
N ASN A 189 10.81 -14.51 -6.23
CA ASN A 189 11.54 -15.70 -6.70
C ASN A 189 11.73 -15.74 -8.23
N ARG A 190 10.98 -14.94 -8.98
CA ARG A 190 11.01 -14.87 -10.44
C ARG A 190 11.80 -13.68 -11.00
N ILE A 191 12.34 -12.84 -10.12
CA ILE A 191 13.09 -11.64 -10.51
C ILE A 191 14.58 -11.93 -10.42
N THR A 192 15.32 -11.54 -11.45
CA THR A 192 16.77 -11.40 -11.37
C THR A 192 17.08 -9.95 -11.01
N PRO A 193 17.56 -9.68 -9.79
CA PRO A 193 17.82 -8.32 -9.33
C PRO A 193 18.85 -7.62 -10.23
N GLN A 194 18.55 -6.38 -10.60
CA GLN A 194 19.43 -5.56 -11.41
C GLN A 194 19.30 -4.09 -11.01
N ARG A 195 20.43 -3.44 -10.74
CA ARG A 195 20.41 -2.01 -10.48
C ARG A 195 20.06 -1.26 -11.76
N PRO A 196 19.01 -0.42 -11.76
CA PRO A 196 18.62 0.33 -12.94
C PRO A 196 19.68 1.38 -13.30
N ALA A 197 19.78 1.76 -14.57
CA ALA A 197 20.68 2.82 -15.02
C ALA A 197 20.33 4.20 -14.44
N LYS A 198 19.05 4.41 -14.10
CA LYS A 198 18.51 5.59 -13.41
C LYS A 198 17.53 5.16 -12.37
N SER A 199 17.67 5.70 -11.17
CA SER A 199 16.75 5.46 -10.07
C SER A 199 15.32 5.93 -10.42
N CYS A 200 14.31 5.21 -9.95
CA CYS A 200 12.93 5.66 -10.04
C CYS A 200 12.76 7.06 -9.41
N ASN A 201 13.51 7.37 -8.34
CA ASN A 201 13.57 8.70 -7.71
C ASN A 201 14.03 9.82 -8.65
N GLU A 202 14.93 9.54 -9.58
CA GLU A 202 15.37 10.51 -10.59
C GLU A 202 14.34 10.65 -11.71
N ILE A 203 13.70 9.55 -12.09
CA ILE A 203 12.73 9.51 -13.18
C ILE A 203 11.46 10.27 -12.84
N VAL A 204 10.92 10.07 -11.63
CA VAL A 204 9.66 10.73 -11.20
C VAL A 204 9.78 12.25 -11.04
N LYS A 205 11.00 12.81 -11.03
CA LYS A 205 11.23 14.26 -11.07
C LYS A 205 10.98 14.86 -12.46
N ARG A 206 10.89 14.03 -13.49
CA ARG A 206 10.64 14.45 -14.89
C ARG A 206 9.13 14.58 -15.16
N PRO A 207 8.72 15.21 -16.26
CA PRO A 207 7.32 15.22 -16.68
C PRO A 207 6.75 13.81 -16.82
N VAL A 208 5.50 13.60 -16.38
CA VAL A 208 4.82 12.29 -16.37
C VAL A 208 4.79 11.63 -17.73
N GLU A 209 4.69 12.43 -18.80
CA GLU A 209 4.71 11.96 -20.19
C GLU A 209 5.99 11.20 -20.55
N SER A 210 7.10 11.47 -19.85
CA SER A 210 8.39 10.78 -20.07
C SER A 210 8.52 9.47 -19.29
N TRP A 211 7.58 9.12 -18.42
CA TRP A 211 7.71 7.95 -17.54
C TRP A 211 7.47 6.64 -18.27
N ARG A 212 6.65 6.65 -19.32
CA ARG A 212 6.20 5.46 -20.03
C ARG A 212 7.32 4.50 -20.40
N GLU A 213 8.44 5.01 -20.89
CA GLU A 213 9.56 4.22 -21.39
C GLU A 213 10.69 4.05 -20.36
N THR A 214 10.59 4.72 -19.21
CA THR A 214 11.73 4.82 -18.29
C THR A 214 11.42 4.39 -16.85
N LEU A 215 10.18 4.59 -16.40
CA LEU A 215 9.76 4.22 -15.05
C LEU A 215 9.11 2.83 -15.08
N THR A 216 9.83 1.83 -14.60
CA THR A 216 9.43 0.42 -14.66
C THR A 216 9.06 -0.14 -13.29
N ASN A 217 8.32 -1.23 -13.30
CA ASN A 217 8.11 -2.09 -12.14
C ASN A 217 8.58 -3.50 -12.51
N ASP A 218 9.63 -3.98 -11.85
CA ASP A 218 10.26 -5.25 -12.16
C ASP A 218 9.34 -6.46 -11.95
N PHE A 219 8.28 -6.30 -11.15
CA PHE A 219 7.27 -7.36 -10.96
C PHE A 219 6.29 -7.49 -12.14
N GLU A 220 6.22 -6.52 -13.07
CA GLU A 220 5.26 -6.60 -14.18
C GLU A 220 5.50 -7.80 -15.10
N VAL A 221 6.76 -8.06 -15.45
CA VAL A 221 7.07 -9.17 -16.38
C VAL A 221 6.58 -10.50 -15.81
N PRO A 222 7.02 -10.97 -14.62
CA PRO A 222 6.56 -12.24 -14.09
C PRO A 222 5.06 -12.27 -13.76
N ALA A 223 4.47 -11.12 -13.37
CA ALA A 223 3.03 -11.04 -13.11
C ALA A 223 2.20 -11.16 -14.40
N PHE A 224 2.64 -10.56 -15.51
CA PHE A 224 1.94 -10.63 -16.79
C PHE A 224 2.09 -12.00 -17.46
N GLU A 225 3.20 -12.71 -17.24
CA GLU A 225 3.34 -14.10 -17.64
C GLU A 225 2.35 -15.01 -16.92
N GLN A 226 2.17 -14.79 -15.62
CA GLN A 226 1.25 -15.59 -14.81
C GLN A 226 -0.23 -15.21 -15.04
N PHE A 227 -0.49 -13.91 -15.21
CA PHE A 227 -1.82 -13.34 -15.39
C PHE A 227 -1.83 -12.36 -16.58
N PRO A 228 -1.94 -12.84 -17.82
CA PRO A 228 -1.90 -12.01 -19.04
C PRO A 228 -2.91 -10.85 -19.03
N ILE A 229 -4.05 -11.02 -18.35
CA ILE A 229 -5.08 -10.00 -18.19
C ILE A 229 -4.52 -8.69 -17.59
N LEU A 230 -3.48 -8.74 -16.74
CA LEU A 230 -2.85 -7.53 -16.16
C LEU A 230 -2.17 -6.70 -17.25
N GLY A 231 -1.46 -7.37 -18.18
CA GLY A 231 -0.88 -6.71 -19.34
C GLY A 231 -1.94 -6.10 -20.27
N GLU A 232 -3.07 -6.79 -20.47
CA GLU A 232 -4.20 -6.29 -21.25
C GLU A 232 -4.83 -5.05 -20.60
N ILE A 233 -4.97 -5.03 -19.27
CA ILE A 233 -5.45 -3.85 -18.53
C ILE A 233 -4.51 -2.68 -18.72
N LYS A 234 -3.17 -2.88 -18.60
CA LYS A 234 -2.18 -1.83 -18.84
C LYS A 234 -2.33 -1.21 -20.23
N GLN A 235 -2.45 -2.06 -21.26
CA GLN A 235 -2.63 -1.58 -22.64
C GLN A 235 -3.99 -0.88 -22.81
N SER A 236 -5.04 -1.34 -22.14
CA SER A 236 -6.35 -0.72 -22.18
C SER A 236 -6.34 0.66 -21.53
N LEU A 237 -5.66 0.84 -20.40
CA LEU A 237 -5.48 2.15 -19.77
C LEU A 237 -4.80 3.12 -20.73
N TYR A 238 -3.74 2.70 -21.46
CA TYR A 238 -3.12 3.54 -22.48
C TYR A 238 -4.07 3.86 -23.64
N ARG A 239 -4.83 2.89 -24.15
CA ARG A 239 -5.84 3.13 -25.22
C ARG A 239 -6.92 4.11 -24.77
N LEU A 240 -7.24 4.15 -23.49
CA LEU A 240 -8.19 5.08 -22.89
C LEU A 240 -7.59 6.45 -22.58
N GLY A 241 -6.33 6.70 -22.94
CA GLY A 241 -5.69 8.00 -22.83
C GLY A 241 -4.85 8.20 -21.58
N ALA A 242 -4.49 7.15 -20.86
CA ALA A 242 -3.51 7.27 -19.78
C ALA A 242 -2.17 7.76 -20.35
N ILE A 243 -1.60 8.79 -19.74
CA ILE A 243 -0.24 9.28 -20.07
C ILE A 243 0.82 8.37 -19.45
N TYR A 244 0.47 7.66 -18.39
CA TYR A 244 1.27 6.62 -17.75
C TYR A 244 0.38 5.55 -17.15
N ALA A 245 0.79 4.27 -17.21
CA ALA A 245 0.11 3.15 -16.55
C ALA A 245 1.12 2.12 -16.06
N GLN A 246 0.89 1.59 -14.84
CA GLN A 246 1.79 0.63 -14.20
C GLN A 246 1.03 -0.23 -13.19
N MET A 247 1.61 -1.38 -12.84
CA MET A 247 1.19 -2.21 -11.73
C MET A 247 1.70 -1.63 -10.40
N SER A 248 0.89 -1.64 -9.35
CA SER A 248 1.31 -1.22 -8.02
C SER A 248 1.92 -2.39 -7.24
N GLY A 249 3.10 -2.18 -6.67
CA GLY A 249 3.79 -3.20 -5.87
C GLY A 249 4.00 -4.49 -6.67
N SER A 250 3.85 -5.64 -6.01
CA SER A 250 3.87 -6.96 -6.64
C SER A 250 2.56 -7.30 -7.38
N GLY A 251 1.62 -6.39 -7.41
CA GLY A 251 0.32 -6.56 -8.06
C GLY A 251 -0.75 -7.06 -7.07
N SER A 252 -1.94 -7.28 -7.62
CA SER A 252 -2.33 -7.24 -9.03
C SER A 252 -3.05 -5.94 -9.46
N ALA A 253 -3.14 -4.90 -8.62
CA ALA A 253 -3.76 -3.66 -9.03
C ALA A 253 -2.93 -2.92 -10.08
N MET A 254 -3.59 -2.53 -11.16
CA MET A 254 -3.04 -1.64 -12.18
C MET A 254 -3.52 -0.22 -11.92
N PHE A 255 -2.71 0.79 -12.20
CA PHE A 255 -3.16 2.17 -12.19
C PHE A 255 -2.77 2.90 -13.48
N GLY A 256 -3.58 3.91 -13.83
CA GLY A 256 -3.31 4.82 -14.93
C GLY A 256 -3.40 6.26 -14.46
N ILE A 257 -2.53 7.12 -14.98
CA ILE A 257 -2.50 8.56 -14.76
C ILE A 257 -3.05 9.26 -15.99
N PHE A 258 -3.99 10.18 -15.81
CA PHE A 258 -4.74 10.82 -16.89
C PHE A 258 -4.77 12.35 -16.74
N LYS A 259 -4.80 13.08 -17.86
CA LYS A 259 -5.13 14.53 -17.88
C LYS A 259 -6.63 14.77 -17.68
N ALA A 260 -7.45 13.83 -18.13
CA ALA A 260 -8.91 13.79 -17.92
C ALA A 260 -9.33 12.34 -17.82
N LEU A 261 -10.19 12.01 -16.85
CA LEU A 261 -10.72 10.65 -16.72
C LEU A 261 -11.57 10.27 -17.93
N PRO A 262 -11.35 9.08 -18.51
CA PRO A 262 -12.24 8.59 -19.55
C PRO A 262 -13.65 8.37 -18.99
N THR A 263 -14.65 8.68 -19.80
CA THR A 263 -16.03 8.31 -19.52
C THR A 263 -16.15 6.79 -19.57
N ASP A 264 -16.98 6.20 -18.70
CA ASP A 264 -17.34 4.78 -18.79
C ASP A 264 -16.21 3.75 -18.47
N LEU A 265 -15.21 4.11 -17.62
CA LEU A 265 -14.20 3.15 -17.14
C LEU A 265 -14.82 1.81 -16.70
N GLN A 266 -15.98 1.86 -16.02
CA GLN A 266 -16.70 0.67 -15.56
C GLN A 266 -17.17 -0.24 -16.71
N LYS A 267 -17.46 0.30 -17.88
CA LYS A 267 -17.83 -0.51 -19.06
C LYS A 267 -16.63 -1.22 -19.67
N HIS A 268 -15.46 -0.59 -19.60
CA HIS A 268 -14.21 -1.19 -20.10
C HIS A 268 -13.66 -2.27 -19.18
N PHE A 269 -13.95 -2.20 -17.88
CA PHE A 269 -13.49 -3.12 -16.85
C PHE A 269 -14.66 -3.61 -15.99
N SER A 270 -15.66 -4.22 -16.62
CA SER A 270 -16.96 -4.56 -16.03
C SER A 270 -16.90 -5.45 -14.78
N ASN A 271 -15.88 -6.30 -14.68
CA ASN A 271 -15.69 -7.23 -13.55
C ASN A 271 -14.52 -6.83 -12.64
N ALA A 272 -14.12 -5.56 -12.68
CA ALA A 272 -13.02 -5.06 -11.87
C ALA A 272 -13.52 -4.11 -10.78
N PHE A 273 -12.80 -4.10 -9.67
CA PHE A 273 -12.84 -2.96 -8.75
C PHE A 273 -12.19 -1.76 -9.42
N ILE A 274 -12.87 -0.62 -9.39
CA ILE A 274 -12.34 0.64 -9.93
C ILE A 274 -12.44 1.72 -8.86
N PHE A 275 -11.35 2.45 -8.72
CA PHE A 275 -11.31 3.66 -7.91
C PHE A 275 -10.65 4.78 -8.70
N THR A 276 -11.17 6.00 -8.60
CA THR A 276 -10.59 7.18 -9.26
C THR A 276 -10.45 8.32 -8.27
N CYS A 277 -9.37 9.08 -8.40
CA CYS A 277 -9.18 10.32 -7.64
C CYS A 277 -8.48 11.38 -8.49
N LYS A 278 -8.59 12.64 -8.04
CA LYS A 278 -7.78 13.76 -8.53
C LYS A 278 -6.60 13.95 -7.60
N CYS A 279 -5.41 14.22 -8.18
CA CYS A 279 -4.20 14.60 -7.46
C CYS A 279 -4.14 16.09 -7.15
#